data_2120012ea533472f6e323b7901d75257
#
_entry.id   2120012ea533472f6e323b7901d75257
#
_cell.length_a   1.000
_cell.length_b   1.000
_cell.length_c   1.000
_cell.angle_alpha   90.00
_cell.angle_beta   90.00
_cell.angle_gamma   90.00
#
_symmetry.space_group_name_H-M   'P 1'
#
loop_
_entity.id
_entity.type
_entity.pdbx_description
1 polymer ?
#
loop_
_entity_poly.entity_id
_entity_poly.type
_entity_poly.pdbx_seq_one_letter_code
_entity_poly.pdbx_strand_id
1 'polypeptide(L)'
;TRAYEIVEFDGHKIDLRITLRVKDPFGLETLLELHRIWILVLLDLATRAVIGYSIALGKEYNKDDVAAALQAALTPYRQRDYMIPGLATREGGGYPSAVLPQTEFACWEWFRFDGARSHLATDTLERLTKIVGCWTDNGPSGQPDARPFIERFFHLIARHFAHRLPGTMGSDPKSIEKLLSDPKSNLSLLVELSELEDMIDVLLADYNGEPHDGLGGRTPLEAMSYMVKKQDGFLRTLPNTMRPNLCLLQEARQLPIRGSLQSSIRPHVNFSGVRYSSDVLSNSASLLGQSLRVYFDVRDIRILKAFFDDGSELGILTAARPWCYTPHSLRMRQEILRLKRLGKLNYREGDDPVEAWEKFKRIHVELRRMLTRLLHRILTHPINVILRSGSR
;
A
#
# COMPACT_ATOMS: atom_id res chain seq x y z
N THR A 1 23.92 6.15 -19.88
CA THR A 1 22.57 5.77 -19.35
C THR A 1 21.53 6.70 -19.95
N ARG A 2 20.42 6.13 -20.41
CA ARG A 2 19.26 6.82 -20.97
C ARG A 2 18.16 6.92 -19.92
N ALA A 3 17.19 7.83 -20.11
CA ALA A 3 16.00 7.86 -19.29
C ALA A 3 15.25 6.51 -19.40
N TYR A 4 14.80 5.97 -18.29
CA TYR A 4 14.14 4.67 -18.16
C TYR A 4 14.99 3.46 -18.62
N GLU A 5 16.30 3.59 -18.74
CA GLU A 5 17.18 2.44 -18.98
C GLU A 5 17.30 1.58 -17.72
N ILE A 6 17.64 2.21 -16.60
CA ILE A 6 17.80 1.53 -15.31
C ILE A 6 16.96 2.22 -14.25
N VAL A 7 16.09 1.46 -13.62
CA VAL A 7 15.31 1.92 -12.48
C VAL A 7 15.75 1.15 -11.23
N GLU A 8 16.11 1.90 -10.18
CA GLU A 8 16.45 1.35 -8.87
C GLU A 8 15.23 1.42 -7.94
N PHE A 9 15.00 0.31 -7.24
CA PHE A 9 13.98 0.20 -6.20
C PHE A 9 14.64 -0.02 -4.85
N ASP A 10 14.21 0.75 -3.87
CA ASP A 10 14.58 0.49 -2.48
C ASP A 10 13.50 0.98 -1.52
N GLY A 11 13.55 0.46 -0.29
CA GLY A 11 12.66 0.83 0.79
C GLY A 11 13.43 1.42 1.96
N HIS A 12 13.09 2.64 2.35
CA HIS A 12 13.66 3.32 3.50
C HIS A 12 12.68 3.32 4.67
N LYS A 13 13.18 2.88 5.81
CA LYS A 13 12.41 2.88 7.05
C LYS A 13 12.50 4.24 7.72
N ILE A 14 11.35 4.80 8.04
CA ILE A 14 11.25 6.01 8.84
C ILE A 14 10.77 5.62 10.24
N ASP A 15 11.60 5.90 11.23
CA ASP A 15 11.24 5.77 12.64
C ASP A 15 10.51 7.06 13.06
N LEU A 16 9.24 7.13 12.74
CA LEU A 16 8.35 8.22 13.06
C LEU A 16 7.14 7.69 13.81
N ARG A 17 6.76 8.35 14.89
CA ARG A 17 5.49 8.08 15.55
C ARG A 17 4.40 8.82 14.82
N ILE A 18 3.47 8.09 14.23
CA ILE A 18 2.27 8.66 13.62
C ILE A 18 1.03 8.14 14.31
N THR A 19 0.00 8.92 14.19
CA THR A 19 -1.33 8.55 14.65
C THR A 19 -2.15 8.12 13.44
N LEU A 20 -2.61 6.89 13.45
CA LEU A 20 -3.63 6.46 12.52
C LEU A 20 -5.00 6.76 13.14
N ARG A 21 -5.72 7.68 12.53
CA ARG A 21 -7.13 7.92 12.88
C ARG A 21 -7.99 6.86 12.23
N VAL A 22 -8.51 5.96 13.03
CA VAL A 22 -9.47 4.95 12.58
C VAL A 22 -10.86 5.41 12.99
N LYS A 23 -11.68 5.76 12.01
CA LYS A 23 -13.11 5.98 12.25
C LYS A 23 -13.80 4.64 12.35
N ASP A 24 -14.52 4.43 13.43
CA ASP A 24 -15.44 3.34 13.48
C ASP A 24 -16.72 3.69 12.67
N PRO A 25 -17.56 2.71 12.34
CA PRO A 25 -18.80 2.94 11.58
C PRO A 25 -19.80 3.90 12.23
N PHE A 26 -19.59 4.25 13.50
CA PHE A 26 -20.43 5.18 14.26
C PHE A 26 -19.83 6.58 14.35
N GLY A 27 -18.72 6.80 13.62
CA GLY A 27 -18.03 8.08 13.64
C GLY A 27 -17.13 8.31 14.85
N LEU A 28 -17.01 7.32 15.77
CA LEU A 28 -16.06 7.41 16.87
C LEU A 28 -14.64 7.22 16.35
N GLU A 29 -13.82 8.23 16.52
CA GLU A 29 -12.44 8.22 16.10
C GLU A 29 -11.58 7.58 17.18
N THR A 30 -10.83 6.55 16.80
CA THR A 30 -9.82 5.93 17.65
C THR A 30 -8.46 6.21 17.06
N LEU A 31 -7.57 6.78 17.87
CA LEU A 31 -6.20 7.05 17.47
C LEU A 31 -5.34 5.80 17.81
N LEU A 32 -4.71 5.24 16.79
CA LEU A 32 -3.74 4.15 16.92
C LEU A 32 -2.36 4.70 16.63
N GLU A 33 -1.43 4.52 17.55
CA GLU A 33 -0.03 4.91 17.36
C GLU A 33 0.70 3.86 16.53
N LEU A 34 1.36 4.29 15.45
CA LEU A 34 2.25 3.49 14.61
C LEU A 34 3.68 4.02 14.74
N HIS A 35 4.64 3.12 14.90
CA HIS A 35 6.04 3.49 15.13
C HIS A 35 6.96 3.23 13.94
N ARG A 36 6.47 2.60 12.89
CA ARG A 36 7.32 2.15 11.77
C ARG A 36 6.60 2.28 10.45
N ILE A 37 7.21 3.03 9.57
CA ILE A 37 6.73 3.31 8.23
C ILE A 37 7.88 3.08 7.27
N TRP A 38 7.55 2.52 6.12
CA TRP A 38 8.48 2.39 5.01
C TRP A 38 8.03 3.28 3.87
N ILE A 39 8.96 3.98 3.27
CA ILE A 39 8.78 4.63 1.96
C ILE A 39 9.50 3.77 0.95
N LEU A 40 8.76 3.22 -0.01
CA LEU A 40 9.27 2.45 -1.12
C LEU A 40 9.33 3.35 -2.33
N VAL A 41 10.47 3.46 -2.98
CA VAL A 41 10.70 4.41 -4.07
C VAL A 41 11.28 3.72 -5.28
N LEU A 42 10.82 4.13 -6.47
CA LEU A 42 11.45 3.82 -7.74
C LEU A 42 12.14 5.09 -8.28
N LEU A 43 13.44 4.97 -8.50
CA LEU A 43 14.31 6.05 -8.97
C LEU A 43 14.88 5.72 -10.35
N ASP A 44 14.70 6.60 -11.34
CA ASP A 44 15.42 6.50 -12.60
C ASP A 44 16.89 6.87 -12.41
N LEU A 45 17.78 5.94 -12.74
CA LEU A 45 19.21 6.09 -12.46
C LEU A 45 19.87 7.22 -13.25
N ALA A 46 19.43 7.43 -14.49
CA ALA A 46 20.04 8.44 -15.38
C ALA A 46 19.69 9.87 -14.97
N THR A 47 18.43 10.09 -14.60
CA THR A 47 17.89 11.43 -14.31
C THR A 47 17.75 11.72 -12.84
N ARG A 48 17.92 10.71 -11.97
CA ARG A 48 17.65 10.79 -10.51
C ARG A 48 16.19 11.08 -10.17
N ALA A 49 15.29 11.02 -11.15
CA ALA A 49 13.89 11.30 -10.92
C ALA A 49 13.19 10.17 -10.16
N VAL A 50 12.42 10.52 -9.16
CA VAL A 50 11.44 9.62 -8.54
C VAL A 50 10.30 9.45 -9.53
N ILE A 51 10.09 8.23 -10.01
CA ILE A 51 9.05 7.92 -10.99
C ILE A 51 7.80 7.29 -10.35
N GLY A 52 7.92 6.78 -9.12
CA GLY A 52 6.81 6.22 -8.37
C GLY A 52 7.21 5.87 -6.94
N TYR A 53 6.22 5.78 -6.06
CA TYR A 53 6.43 5.41 -4.66
C TYR A 53 5.21 4.73 -4.05
N SER A 54 5.40 4.08 -2.91
CA SER A 54 4.33 3.64 -2.01
C SER A 54 4.75 3.77 -0.56
N ILE A 55 3.78 3.76 0.34
CA ILE A 55 3.99 3.80 1.79
C ILE A 55 3.50 2.47 2.36
N ALA A 56 4.36 1.80 3.13
CA ALA A 56 4.02 0.57 3.81
C ALA A 56 4.02 0.76 5.33
N LEU A 57 3.03 0.16 5.98
CA LEU A 57 2.84 0.23 7.42
C LEU A 57 3.20 -1.11 8.07
N GLY A 58 4.11 -1.09 9.03
CA GLY A 58 4.46 -2.31 9.76
C GLY A 58 5.96 -2.47 10.03
N LYS A 59 6.31 -3.63 10.58
CA LYS A 59 7.72 -3.95 10.88
C LYS A 59 8.57 -4.05 9.62
N GLU A 60 8.01 -4.67 8.59
CA GLU A 60 8.61 -4.87 7.28
C GLU A 60 7.55 -4.64 6.22
N TYR A 61 7.96 -4.19 5.04
CA TYR A 61 7.09 -4.13 3.89
C TYR A 61 6.95 -5.53 3.24
N ASN A 62 5.88 -5.72 2.50
CA ASN A 62 5.55 -6.99 1.88
C ASN A 62 5.45 -6.85 0.34
N LYS A 63 5.18 -7.97 -0.34
CA LYS A 63 5.07 -8.01 -1.81
C LYS A 63 3.97 -7.10 -2.38
N ASP A 64 2.89 -6.86 -1.63
CA ASP A 64 1.79 -6.00 -2.08
C ASP A 64 2.19 -4.53 -2.01
N ASP A 65 3.02 -4.15 -1.04
CA ASP A 65 3.59 -2.82 -0.94
C ASP A 65 4.56 -2.54 -2.10
N VAL A 66 5.36 -3.54 -2.49
CA VAL A 66 6.23 -3.48 -3.67
C VAL A 66 5.39 -3.35 -4.95
N ALA A 67 4.35 -4.17 -5.08
CA ALA A 67 3.45 -4.11 -6.23
C ALA A 67 2.76 -2.73 -6.35
N ALA A 68 2.39 -2.12 -5.21
CA ALA A 68 1.82 -0.77 -5.18
C ALA A 68 2.82 0.29 -5.68
N ALA A 69 4.09 0.21 -5.27
CA ALA A 69 5.13 1.11 -5.76
C ALA A 69 5.38 0.96 -7.27
N LEU A 70 5.45 -0.29 -7.77
CA LEU A 70 5.59 -0.59 -9.19
C LEU A 70 4.39 -0.08 -10.00
N GLN A 71 3.18 -0.27 -9.50
CA GLN A 71 1.98 0.23 -10.13
C GLN A 71 1.97 1.77 -10.18
N ALA A 72 2.40 2.44 -9.11
CA ALA A 72 2.52 3.90 -9.07
C ALA A 72 3.50 4.42 -10.13
N ALA A 73 4.63 3.72 -10.35
CA ALA A 73 5.61 4.11 -11.36
C ALA A 73 5.14 3.87 -12.80
N LEU A 74 4.28 2.87 -13.02
CA LEU A 74 3.77 2.49 -14.35
C LEU A 74 2.48 3.18 -14.75
N THR A 75 1.83 3.91 -13.82
CA THR A 75 0.60 4.66 -14.09
C THR A 75 0.87 6.15 -14.09
N PRO A 76 0.16 6.93 -14.93
CA PRO A 76 0.26 8.39 -14.86
C PRO A 76 -0.11 8.87 -13.46
N TYR A 77 0.76 9.72 -12.91
CA TYR A 77 0.49 10.36 -11.63
C TYR A 77 -0.74 11.26 -11.73
N ARG A 78 -1.58 11.20 -10.70
CA ARG A 78 -2.72 12.08 -10.54
C ARG A 78 -2.54 12.92 -9.29
N GLN A 79 -2.67 14.24 -9.45
CA GLN A 79 -2.63 15.18 -8.34
C GLN A 79 -3.62 14.76 -7.25
N ARG A 80 -3.16 14.74 -6.01
CA ARG A 80 -3.97 14.45 -4.83
C ARG A 80 -4.61 15.75 -4.31
N ASP A 81 -5.79 15.63 -3.73
CA ASP A 81 -6.38 16.69 -2.92
C ASP A 81 -5.76 16.61 -1.52
N TYR A 82 -4.83 17.51 -1.24
CA TYR A 82 -4.12 17.50 0.04
C TYR A 82 -5.02 17.89 1.21
N MET A 83 -4.93 17.15 2.31
CA MET A 83 -5.67 17.40 3.53
C MET A 83 -5.07 18.58 4.33
N ILE A 84 -3.76 18.83 4.18
CA ILE A 84 -3.06 19.92 4.87
C ILE A 84 -3.33 21.22 4.14
N PRO A 85 -3.98 22.22 4.79
CA PRO A 85 -4.24 23.51 4.16
C PRO A 85 -2.96 24.23 3.74
N GLY A 86 -2.91 24.68 2.49
CA GLY A 86 -1.76 25.42 1.95
C GLY A 86 -0.56 24.55 1.57
N LEU A 87 -0.64 23.23 1.73
CA LEU A 87 0.38 22.33 1.21
C LEU A 87 0.27 22.28 -0.32
N ALA A 88 1.37 22.54 -0.99
CA ALA A 88 1.46 22.48 -2.45
C ALA A 88 2.87 22.09 -2.87
N THR A 89 2.97 21.45 -4.02
CA THR A 89 4.25 21.21 -4.69
C THR A 89 4.83 22.55 -5.15
N ARG A 90 6.16 22.70 -5.03
CA ARG A 90 6.84 23.91 -5.52
C ARG A 90 6.70 24.06 -7.03
N GLU A 91 6.87 25.30 -7.50
CA GLU A 91 6.98 25.55 -8.93
C GLU A 91 8.17 24.77 -9.52
N GLY A 92 7.95 24.07 -10.63
CA GLY A 92 8.96 23.21 -11.28
C GLY A 92 9.09 21.81 -10.63
N GLY A 93 8.38 21.52 -9.54
CA GLY A 93 8.27 20.18 -8.96
C GLY A 93 7.22 19.32 -9.64
N GLY A 94 7.16 18.05 -9.28
CA GLY A 94 6.16 17.11 -9.77
C GLY A 94 6.74 15.73 -10.08
N TYR A 95 5.92 14.90 -10.68
CA TYR A 95 6.32 13.56 -11.14
C TYR A 95 6.48 13.56 -12.67
N PRO A 96 7.44 12.79 -13.24
CA PRO A 96 7.65 12.76 -14.68
C PRO A 96 6.37 12.53 -15.47
N SER A 97 5.54 11.57 -15.12
CA SER A 97 4.30 11.24 -15.82
C SER A 97 3.21 12.32 -15.75
N ALA A 98 3.29 13.26 -14.78
CA ALA A 98 2.39 14.41 -14.71
C ALA A 98 2.89 15.61 -15.53
N VAL A 99 4.22 15.78 -15.62
CA VAL A 99 4.85 16.96 -16.24
C VAL A 99 5.24 16.71 -17.69
N LEU A 100 5.59 15.47 -18.02
CA LEU A 100 6.07 15.04 -19.34
C LEU A 100 5.15 13.93 -19.89
N PRO A 101 4.16 14.25 -20.73
CA PRO A 101 3.20 13.27 -21.25
C PRO A 101 3.85 12.05 -21.93
N GLN A 102 5.06 12.22 -22.49
CA GLN A 102 5.80 11.13 -23.12
C GLN A 102 6.24 10.05 -22.12
N THR A 103 6.24 10.34 -20.83
CA THR A 103 6.64 9.41 -19.77
C THR A 103 5.43 8.69 -19.15
N GLU A 104 4.20 8.94 -19.63
CA GLU A 104 3.03 8.19 -19.22
C GLU A 104 3.17 6.71 -19.61
N PHE A 105 2.95 5.83 -18.66
CA PHE A 105 3.10 4.38 -18.82
C PHE A 105 4.49 3.94 -19.31
N ALA A 106 5.54 4.74 -19.09
CA ALA A 106 6.89 4.41 -19.48
C ALA A 106 7.39 3.14 -18.79
N CYS A 107 8.08 2.31 -19.56
CA CYS A 107 8.70 1.07 -19.13
C CYS A 107 10.21 1.22 -19.12
N TRP A 108 10.85 0.55 -18.19
CA TRP A 108 12.31 0.51 -18.07
C TRP A 108 12.89 -0.79 -18.65
N GLU A 109 14.21 -0.77 -18.90
CA GLU A 109 14.92 -1.93 -19.44
C GLU A 109 15.49 -2.82 -18.32
N TRP A 110 16.03 -2.20 -17.28
CA TRP A 110 16.62 -2.88 -16.13
C TRP A 110 15.97 -2.44 -14.83
N PHE A 111 15.63 -3.42 -14.00
CA PHE A 111 15.10 -3.18 -12.66
C PHE A 111 16.09 -3.70 -11.62
N ARG A 112 16.64 -2.78 -10.83
CA ARG A 112 17.59 -3.07 -9.75
C ARG A 112 16.92 -2.99 -8.40
N PHE A 113 17.18 -3.97 -7.57
CA PHE A 113 16.66 -4.04 -6.20
C PHE A 113 17.62 -4.77 -5.28
N ASP A 114 17.40 -4.70 -3.92
CA ASP A 114 18.26 -5.36 -2.95
C ASP A 114 18.03 -6.87 -2.92
N GLY A 115 19.07 -7.64 -3.23
CA GLY A 115 19.06 -9.09 -3.22
C GLY A 115 18.81 -9.71 -1.83
N ALA A 116 19.12 -9.01 -0.74
CA ALA A 116 18.84 -9.49 0.61
C ALA A 116 17.34 -9.67 0.90
N ARG A 117 16.48 -9.02 0.12
CA ARG A 117 15.02 -9.08 0.21
C ARG A 117 14.36 -9.79 -1.00
N SER A 118 15.14 -10.54 -1.75
CA SER A 118 14.70 -11.24 -2.98
C SER A 118 13.57 -12.24 -2.76
N HIS A 119 13.43 -12.79 -1.56
CA HIS A 119 12.37 -13.75 -1.24
C HIS A 119 10.95 -13.14 -1.24
N LEU A 120 10.83 -11.80 -1.09
CA LEU A 120 9.54 -11.09 -1.21
C LEU A 120 9.12 -10.90 -2.66
N ALA A 121 10.03 -11.13 -3.58
CA ALA A 121 9.96 -10.56 -4.90
C ALA A 121 9.79 -11.56 -6.04
N THR A 122 10.06 -12.86 -5.87
CA THR A 122 10.13 -13.81 -7.01
C THR A 122 8.85 -13.77 -7.84
N ASP A 123 7.70 -13.92 -7.23
CA ASP A 123 6.39 -13.90 -7.91
C ASP A 123 6.04 -12.50 -8.48
N THR A 124 6.32 -11.44 -7.72
CA THR A 124 6.11 -10.05 -8.15
C THR A 124 7.07 -9.67 -9.28
N LEU A 125 8.33 -10.09 -9.20
CA LEU A 125 9.35 -9.84 -10.20
C LEU A 125 9.08 -10.61 -11.50
N GLU A 126 8.66 -11.86 -11.42
CA GLU A 126 8.25 -12.61 -12.62
C GLU A 126 7.09 -11.94 -13.34
N ARG A 127 6.12 -11.40 -12.60
CA ARG A 127 5.01 -10.65 -13.18
C ARG A 127 5.50 -9.33 -13.78
N LEU A 128 6.34 -8.61 -13.05
CA LEU A 128 6.94 -7.36 -13.52
C LEU A 128 7.68 -7.57 -14.84
N THR A 129 8.54 -8.59 -14.93
CA THR A 129 9.30 -8.90 -16.14
C THR A 129 8.38 -9.24 -17.31
N LYS A 130 7.25 -9.92 -17.06
CA LYS A 130 6.25 -10.23 -18.09
C LYS A 130 5.46 -9.01 -18.57
N ILE A 131 5.12 -8.10 -17.64
CA ILE A 131 4.31 -6.91 -17.95
C ILE A 131 5.17 -5.82 -18.55
N VAL A 132 6.27 -5.49 -17.90
CA VAL A 132 7.17 -4.40 -18.30
C VAL A 132 8.13 -4.86 -19.39
N GLY A 133 8.45 -6.16 -19.45
CA GLY A 133 9.45 -6.73 -20.35
C GLY A 133 10.85 -6.24 -19.99
N CYS A 134 11.17 -6.11 -18.71
CA CYS A 134 12.47 -5.66 -18.23
C CYS A 134 13.33 -6.82 -17.72
N TRP A 135 14.63 -6.58 -17.67
CA TRP A 135 15.57 -7.45 -16.96
C TRP A 135 15.64 -7.07 -15.50
N THR A 136 15.94 -8.05 -14.65
CA THR A 136 16.12 -7.82 -13.21
C THR A 136 17.57 -8.03 -12.81
N ASP A 137 18.06 -7.16 -11.92
CA ASP A 137 19.41 -7.21 -11.38
C ASP A 137 19.36 -7.04 -9.86
N ASN A 138 19.77 -8.07 -9.14
CA ASN A 138 19.79 -8.08 -7.67
C ASN A 138 21.03 -7.36 -7.11
N GLY A 139 21.93 -6.91 -7.97
CA GLY A 139 23.24 -6.42 -7.56
C GLY A 139 24.15 -7.52 -6.99
N PRO A 140 25.41 -7.21 -6.77
CA PRO A 140 26.33 -8.16 -6.13
C PRO A 140 25.91 -8.41 -4.69
N SER A 141 25.75 -9.68 -4.33
CA SER A 141 25.38 -10.09 -2.97
C SER A 141 26.40 -9.61 -1.95
N GLY A 142 25.94 -8.89 -0.92
CA GLY A 142 26.79 -8.45 0.19
C GLY A 142 27.61 -7.17 -0.05
N GLN A 143 27.32 -6.41 -1.10
CA GLN A 143 27.93 -5.08 -1.33
C GLN A 143 26.86 -3.98 -1.24
N PRO A 144 26.60 -3.42 -0.03
CA PRO A 144 25.65 -2.31 0.14
C PRO A 144 26.04 -1.07 -0.68
N ASP A 145 27.33 -0.81 -0.86
CA ASP A 145 27.86 0.35 -1.59
C ASP A 145 27.56 0.36 -3.11
N ALA A 146 26.90 -0.68 -3.62
CA ALA A 146 26.60 -0.78 -5.06
C ALA A 146 25.49 0.15 -5.54
N ARG A 147 24.78 0.84 -4.61
CA ARG A 147 23.63 1.71 -4.92
C ARG A 147 23.73 3.11 -4.29
N PRO A 148 24.82 3.84 -4.56
CA PRO A 148 25.10 5.11 -3.89
C PRO A 148 24.08 6.20 -4.20
N PHE A 149 23.28 6.06 -5.27
CA PHE A 149 22.35 7.09 -5.69
C PHE A 149 21.06 7.07 -4.91
N ILE A 150 20.45 5.88 -4.75
CA ILE A 150 19.21 5.75 -3.99
C ILE A 150 19.48 5.92 -2.48
N GLU A 151 20.65 5.50 -1.98
CA GLU A 151 21.06 5.76 -0.59
C GLU A 151 21.22 7.26 -0.31
N ARG A 152 21.94 7.98 -1.21
CA ARG A 152 22.08 9.44 -1.10
C ARG A 152 20.73 10.14 -1.19
N PHE A 153 19.84 9.67 -2.04
CA PHE A 153 18.47 10.14 -2.14
C PHE A 153 17.75 10.03 -0.78
N PHE A 154 17.77 8.85 -0.13
CA PHE A 154 17.12 8.70 1.15
C PHE A 154 17.75 9.55 2.27
N HIS A 155 19.07 9.74 2.26
CA HIS A 155 19.70 10.69 3.18
C HIS A 155 19.21 12.14 2.99
N LEU A 156 19.03 12.55 1.74
CA LEU A 156 18.49 13.88 1.43
C LEU A 156 17.04 14.00 1.92
N ILE A 157 16.21 13.01 1.59
CA ILE A 157 14.79 12.98 1.99
C ILE A 157 14.64 12.96 3.52
N ALA A 158 15.42 12.16 4.24
CA ALA A 158 15.39 12.12 5.70
C ALA A 158 15.72 13.51 6.31
N ARG A 159 16.69 14.22 5.75
CA ARG A 159 17.05 15.58 6.17
C ARG A 159 15.91 16.56 5.91
N HIS A 160 15.34 16.57 4.70
CA HIS A 160 14.25 17.47 4.34
C HIS A 160 12.97 17.16 5.12
N PHE A 161 12.72 15.88 5.39
CA PHE A 161 11.58 15.45 6.19
C PHE A 161 11.65 15.95 7.63
N ALA A 162 12.83 15.84 8.25
CA ALA A 162 13.05 16.36 9.61
C ALA A 162 12.81 17.88 9.72
N HIS A 163 13.04 18.63 8.65
CA HIS A 163 12.82 20.10 8.64
C HIS A 163 11.37 20.52 8.35
N ARG A 164 10.54 19.65 7.79
CA ARG A 164 9.14 19.97 7.37
C ARG A 164 8.06 19.48 8.32
N LEU A 165 8.41 18.70 9.34
CA LEU A 165 7.44 18.25 10.33
C LEU A 165 6.89 19.43 11.15
N PRO A 166 5.56 19.54 11.34
CA PRO A 166 4.98 20.51 12.26
C PRO A 166 5.55 20.29 13.68
N GLY A 167 6.20 21.30 14.24
CA GLY A 167 6.94 21.23 15.51
C GLY A 167 8.45 21.33 15.37
N THR A 168 8.99 21.26 14.14
CA THR A 168 10.42 21.47 13.87
C THR A 168 10.78 22.90 13.46
N MET A 169 9.91 23.85 13.73
CA MET A 169 10.21 25.27 13.50
C MET A 169 11.39 25.70 14.37
N GLY A 170 12.58 25.43 13.86
CA GLY A 170 13.78 26.21 14.14
C GLY A 170 14.60 25.86 15.37
N SER A 171 14.54 24.67 15.97
CA SER A 171 15.52 24.37 17.03
C SER A 171 15.62 22.90 17.37
N ASP A 172 16.85 22.44 17.29
CA ASP A 172 17.43 21.24 17.92
C ASP A 172 16.75 19.88 17.70
N PRO A 173 17.42 18.96 16.99
CA PRO A 173 16.96 17.56 16.84
C PRO A 173 16.59 16.88 18.16
N LYS A 174 17.23 17.28 19.27
CA LYS A 174 16.95 16.76 20.62
C LYS A 174 15.57 17.14 21.17
N SER A 175 14.99 18.25 20.72
CA SER A 175 13.63 18.64 21.15
C SER A 175 12.55 17.80 20.47
N ILE A 176 12.78 17.35 19.24
CA ILE A 176 11.90 16.45 18.50
C ILE A 176 11.94 15.06 19.10
N GLU A 177 13.13 14.56 19.38
CA GLU A 177 13.34 13.27 20.04
C GLU A 177 12.65 13.24 21.42
N LYS A 178 12.65 14.35 22.15
CA LYS A 178 12.00 14.49 23.45
C LYS A 178 10.47 14.60 23.33
N LEU A 179 9.93 15.28 22.31
CA LEU A 179 8.49 15.33 21.99
C LEU A 179 7.97 13.98 21.51
N LEU A 180 8.78 13.24 20.75
CA LEU A 180 8.47 11.91 20.24
C LEU A 180 8.73 10.79 21.26
N SER A 181 9.52 11.05 22.30
CA SER A 181 9.88 10.04 23.32
C SER A 181 8.96 10.01 24.54
N ASP A 182 8.09 11.02 24.76
CA ASP A 182 7.16 11.03 25.88
C ASP A 182 5.81 10.38 25.52
N PRO A 183 5.54 9.15 26.03
CA PRO A 183 4.29 8.42 25.71
C PRO A 183 3.04 9.02 26.30
N LYS A 184 3.15 10.04 27.15
CA LYS A 184 2.03 10.64 27.89
C LYS A 184 1.58 11.99 27.34
N SER A 185 2.35 12.62 26.46
CA SER A 185 1.98 13.88 25.86
C SER A 185 1.07 13.66 24.64
N ASN A 186 -0.12 14.18 24.73
CA ASN A 186 -1.14 14.42 23.70
C ASN A 186 -0.92 13.77 22.32
N LEU A 187 -1.57 12.64 22.09
CA LEU A 187 -1.69 11.99 20.77
C LEU A 187 -2.20 12.94 19.67
N SER A 188 -2.81 14.06 20.03
CA SER A 188 -3.27 15.10 19.10
C SER A 188 -2.14 15.90 18.42
N LEU A 189 -0.90 15.77 18.91
CA LEU A 189 0.27 16.42 18.30
C LEU A 189 1.00 15.52 17.30
N LEU A 190 0.58 14.27 17.16
CA LEU A 190 1.17 13.35 16.20
C LEU A 190 0.58 13.57 14.82
N VAL A 191 1.39 13.43 13.79
CA VAL A 191 0.99 13.54 12.39
C VAL A 191 0.04 12.39 12.05
N GLU A 192 -1.07 12.67 11.38
CA GLU A 192 -1.97 11.65 10.88
C GLU A 192 -1.39 10.97 9.64
N LEU A 193 -1.80 9.73 9.37
CA LEU A 193 -1.30 9.00 8.20
C LEU A 193 -1.59 9.73 6.89
N SER A 194 -2.79 10.30 6.74
CA SER A 194 -3.17 11.08 5.56
C SER A 194 -2.30 12.32 5.37
N GLU A 195 -2.00 13.03 6.45
CA GLU A 195 -1.10 14.18 6.43
C GLU A 195 0.33 13.78 6.09
N LEU A 196 0.79 12.62 6.62
CA LEU A 196 2.09 12.08 6.28
C LEU A 196 2.17 11.70 4.80
N GLU A 197 1.13 11.05 4.26
CA GLU A 197 1.05 10.73 2.84
C GLU A 197 1.15 11.97 1.96
N ASP A 198 0.43 13.04 2.32
CA ASP A 198 0.46 14.32 1.62
C ASP A 198 1.85 14.95 1.68
N MET A 199 2.48 14.94 2.86
CA MET A 199 3.83 15.49 3.05
C MET A 199 4.88 14.72 2.24
N ILE A 200 4.79 13.39 2.22
CA ILE A 200 5.70 12.54 1.43
C ILE A 200 5.51 12.82 -0.06
N ASP A 201 4.26 12.91 -0.51
CA ASP A 201 3.95 13.18 -1.91
C ASP A 201 4.56 14.51 -2.39
N VAL A 202 4.34 15.59 -1.64
CA VAL A 202 4.92 16.90 -1.94
C VAL A 202 6.45 16.89 -1.85
N LEU A 203 7.00 16.20 -0.85
CA LEU A 203 8.45 16.12 -0.67
C LEU A 203 9.15 15.45 -1.86
N LEU A 204 8.59 14.36 -2.36
CA LEU A 204 9.12 13.62 -3.50
C LEU A 204 8.93 14.41 -4.81
N ALA A 205 7.79 15.07 -4.95
CA ALA A 205 7.51 15.95 -6.08
C ALA A 205 8.47 17.16 -6.11
N ASP A 206 8.71 17.78 -4.95
CA ASP A 206 9.66 18.89 -4.81
C ASP A 206 11.10 18.47 -5.07
N TYR A 207 11.52 17.28 -4.60
CA TYR A 207 12.82 16.71 -4.92
C TYR A 207 13.06 16.63 -6.43
N ASN A 208 12.06 16.19 -7.19
CA ASN A 208 12.15 16.12 -8.65
C ASN A 208 12.35 17.50 -9.31
N GLY A 209 11.98 18.58 -8.63
CA GLY A 209 12.19 19.96 -9.06
C GLY A 209 13.40 20.66 -8.42
N GLU A 210 14.22 19.97 -7.63
CA GLU A 210 15.42 20.56 -7.03
C GLU A 210 16.66 20.37 -7.91
N PRO A 211 17.51 21.43 -8.10
CA PRO A 211 18.78 21.29 -8.79
C PRO A 211 19.69 20.27 -8.12
N HIS A 212 20.34 19.44 -8.92
CA HIS A 212 21.21 18.36 -8.46
C HIS A 212 22.62 18.47 -9.04
N ASP A 213 23.66 18.51 -8.17
CA ASP A 213 25.05 18.65 -8.61
C ASP A 213 25.48 17.54 -9.57
N GLY A 214 25.08 16.31 -9.31
CA GLY A 214 25.37 15.16 -10.17
C GLY A 214 24.69 15.20 -11.55
N LEU A 215 23.80 16.17 -11.78
CA LEU A 215 23.13 16.42 -13.07
C LEU A 215 23.62 17.74 -13.72
N GLY A 216 24.75 18.28 -13.24
CA GLY A 216 25.27 19.55 -13.73
C GLY A 216 24.37 20.74 -13.40
N GLY A 217 23.73 20.73 -12.25
CA GLY A 217 22.84 21.78 -11.77
C GLY A 217 21.40 21.72 -12.33
N ARG A 218 21.08 20.71 -13.15
CA ARG A 218 19.70 20.48 -13.61
C ARG A 218 18.87 19.81 -12.52
N THR A 219 17.57 20.04 -12.57
CA THR A 219 16.62 19.25 -11.77
C THR A 219 16.43 17.85 -12.39
N PRO A 220 16.02 16.85 -11.62
CA PRO A 220 15.64 15.54 -12.16
C PRO A 220 14.62 15.61 -13.31
N LEU A 221 13.61 16.49 -13.23
CA LEU A 221 12.63 16.69 -14.29
C LEU A 221 13.23 17.34 -15.55
N GLU A 222 14.11 18.32 -15.39
CA GLU A 222 14.83 18.91 -16.53
C GLU A 222 15.75 17.90 -17.20
N ALA A 223 16.46 17.08 -16.41
CA ALA A 223 17.30 16.01 -16.93
C ALA A 223 16.46 14.96 -17.67
N MET A 224 15.29 14.58 -17.11
CA MET A 224 14.34 13.67 -17.75
C MET A 224 13.84 14.25 -19.07
N SER A 225 13.37 15.50 -19.08
CA SER A 225 12.90 16.19 -20.29
C SER A 225 13.99 16.26 -21.38
N TYR A 226 15.22 16.60 -20.98
CA TYR A 226 16.34 16.65 -21.91
C TYR A 226 16.66 15.27 -22.52
N MET A 227 16.72 14.22 -21.69
CA MET A 227 17.04 12.87 -22.14
C MET A 227 15.96 12.29 -23.03
N VAL A 228 14.67 12.48 -22.67
CA VAL A 228 13.53 12.04 -23.48
C VAL A 228 13.55 12.72 -24.86
N LYS A 229 13.79 14.03 -24.91
CA LYS A 229 13.92 14.76 -26.18
C LYS A 229 15.11 14.26 -27.02
N LYS A 230 16.26 13.98 -26.39
CA LYS A 230 17.45 13.44 -27.08
C LYS A 230 17.23 12.02 -27.61
N GLN A 231 16.31 11.27 -27.04
CA GLN A 231 15.92 9.93 -27.51
C GLN A 231 14.86 9.98 -28.62
N ASP A 232 14.63 11.16 -29.23
CA ASP A 232 13.58 11.39 -30.25
C ASP A 232 12.19 10.96 -29.78
N GLY A 233 11.93 11.05 -28.48
CA GLY A 233 10.69 10.58 -27.85
C GLY A 233 10.55 9.06 -27.76
N PHE A 234 11.61 8.32 -28.10
CA PHE A 234 11.60 6.85 -28.02
C PHE A 234 11.71 6.38 -26.56
N LEU A 235 10.58 6.43 -25.88
CA LEU A 235 10.38 5.70 -24.63
C LEU A 235 9.51 4.48 -24.92
N ARG A 236 9.96 3.35 -24.42
CA ARG A 236 9.11 2.16 -24.42
C ARG A 236 7.99 2.38 -23.40
N THR A 237 6.75 2.27 -23.83
CA THR A 237 5.57 2.41 -22.98
C THR A 237 4.75 1.13 -22.99
N LEU A 238 3.95 0.93 -21.95
CA LEU A 238 2.99 -0.15 -21.92
C LEU A 238 2.00 -0.03 -23.08
N PRO A 239 1.78 -1.11 -23.85
CA PRO A 239 0.74 -1.13 -24.88
C PRO A 239 -0.63 -0.77 -24.30
N ASN A 240 -1.46 -0.08 -25.06
CA ASN A 240 -2.80 0.33 -24.62
C ASN A 240 -3.65 -0.83 -24.10
N THR A 241 -3.48 -2.02 -24.69
CA THR A 241 -4.14 -3.25 -24.26
C THR A 241 -3.69 -3.75 -22.89
N MET A 242 -2.48 -3.40 -22.45
CA MET A 242 -1.91 -3.82 -21.17
C MET A 242 -2.19 -2.82 -20.05
N ARG A 243 -2.48 -1.56 -20.35
CA ARG A 243 -2.71 -0.50 -19.35
C ARG A 243 -3.88 -0.79 -18.39
N PRO A 244 -5.04 -1.31 -18.85
CA PRO A 244 -6.10 -1.74 -17.95
C PRO A 244 -5.71 -2.94 -17.08
N ASN A 245 -4.70 -3.70 -17.51
CA ASN A 245 -4.24 -4.95 -16.89
C ASN A 245 -3.07 -4.76 -15.93
N LEU A 246 -2.75 -3.54 -15.51
CA LEU A 246 -1.77 -3.30 -14.44
C LEU A 246 -2.17 -3.95 -13.11
N CYS A 247 -3.44 -4.36 -12.97
CA CYS A 247 -3.89 -5.29 -11.92
C CYS A 247 -3.14 -6.63 -11.95
N LEU A 248 -2.41 -6.96 -13.01
CA LEU A 248 -1.56 -8.17 -13.08
C LEU A 248 -0.35 -8.10 -12.13
N LEU A 249 -0.02 -6.95 -11.58
CA LEU A 249 0.91 -6.82 -10.46
C LEU A 249 0.29 -7.29 -9.13
N GLN A 250 -1.03 -7.44 -9.07
CA GLN A 250 -1.76 -7.96 -7.94
C GLN A 250 -1.64 -9.49 -7.85
N GLU A 251 -2.09 -10.08 -6.74
CA GLU A 251 -2.14 -11.52 -6.63
C GLU A 251 -3.03 -12.16 -7.70
N ALA A 252 -2.56 -13.26 -8.25
CA ALA A 252 -3.32 -14.06 -9.19
C ALA A 252 -3.66 -15.43 -8.59
N ARG A 253 -4.86 -15.94 -8.89
CA ARG A 253 -5.26 -17.30 -8.55
C ARG A 253 -5.96 -17.98 -9.70
N GLN A 254 -5.70 -19.26 -9.86
CA GLN A 254 -6.46 -20.08 -10.80
C GLN A 254 -7.65 -20.68 -10.07
N LEU A 255 -8.86 -20.44 -10.58
CA LEU A 255 -10.10 -20.88 -9.98
C LEU A 255 -10.96 -21.63 -10.99
N PRO A 256 -11.47 -22.84 -10.63
CA PRO A 256 -12.37 -23.57 -11.50
C PRO A 256 -13.75 -22.92 -11.54
N ILE A 257 -14.34 -22.91 -12.72
CA ILE A 257 -15.75 -22.53 -12.93
C ILE A 257 -16.64 -23.67 -12.44
N ARG A 258 -17.47 -23.37 -11.48
CA ARG A 258 -18.40 -24.31 -10.86
C ARG A 258 -19.83 -23.95 -11.21
N GLY A 259 -20.69 -24.93 -11.16
CA GLY A 259 -22.13 -24.80 -11.41
C GLY A 259 -22.72 -26.16 -11.70
N SER A 260 -24.04 -26.24 -11.87
CA SER A 260 -24.76 -27.45 -12.24
C SER A 260 -26.05 -27.09 -12.94
N LEU A 261 -26.17 -27.46 -14.19
CA LEU A 261 -27.41 -27.25 -14.94
C LEU A 261 -28.58 -28.07 -14.37
N GLN A 262 -28.30 -29.27 -13.87
CA GLN A 262 -29.32 -30.15 -13.26
C GLN A 262 -29.88 -29.55 -11.97
N SER A 263 -29.05 -28.88 -11.18
CA SER A 263 -29.42 -28.25 -9.90
C SER A 263 -29.74 -26.76 -10.04
N SER A 264 -29.88 -26.25 -11.26
CA SER A 264 -30.13 -24.81 -11.55
C SER A 264 -29.09 -23.86 -10.92
N ILE A 265 -27.85 -24.36 -10.68
CA ILE A 265 -26.75 -23.56 -10.14
C ILE A 265 -25.99 -22.95 -11.31
N ARG A 266 -26.10 -21.61 -11.48
CA ARG A 266 -25.44 -20.89 -12.55
C ARG A 266 -23.91 -20.93 -12.43
N PRO A 267 -23.18 -20.85 -13.55
CA PRO A 267 -21.72 -20.77 -13.54
C PRO A 267 -21.18 -19.63 -12.65
N HIS A 268 -20.20 -19.96 -11.82
CA HIS A 268 -19.56 -19.05 -10.88
C HIS A 268 -18.17 -19.58 -10.51
N VAL A 269 -17.35 -18.75 -9.90
CA VAL A 269 -16.10 -19.17 -9.24
C VAL A 269 -16.23 -18.97 -7.73
N ASN A 270 -15.54 -19.78 -6.95
CA ASN A 270 -15.45 -19.62 -5.50
C ASN A 270 -14.09 -19.06 -5.13
N PHE A 271 -14.07 -17.91 -4.46
CA PHE A 271 -12.85 -17.31 -3.95
C PHE A 271 -13.03 -16.91 -2.48
N SER A 272 -12.11 -17.39 -1.64
CA SER A 272 -12.13 -17.13 -0.20
C SER A 272 -13.51 -17.31 0.45
N GLY A 273 -14.18 -18.44 0.14
CA GLY A 273 -15.47 -18.82 0.73
C GLY A 273 -16.69 -18.08 0.19
N VAL A 274 -16.53 -17.28 -0.87
CA VAL A 274 -17.63 -16.52 -1.48
C VAL A 274 -17.71 -16.82 -2.97
N ARG A 275 -18.94 -16.84 -3.50
CA ARG A 275 -19.20 -16.98 -4.94
C ARG A 275 -18.97 -15.64 -5.64
N TYR A 276 -18.37 -15.71 -6.82
CA TYR A 276 -18.22 -14.58 -7.73
C TYR A 276 -18.76 -14.93 -9.10
N SER A 277 -19.45 -14.01 -9.70
CA SER A 277 -20.01 -14.18 -11.04
C SER A 277 -20.18 -12.84 -11.76
N SER A 278 -20.50 -12.91 -13.03
CA SER A 278 -20.97 -11.81 -13.88
C SER A 278 -22.11 -12.31 -14.74
N ASP A 279 -22.81 -11.40 -15.42
CA ASP A 279 -23.86 -11.79 -16.35
C ASP A 279 -23.33 -12.67 -17.48
N VAL A 280 -22.12 -12.36 -17.98
CA VAL A 280 -21.45 -13.16 -19.03
C VAL A 280 -21.19 -14.57 -18.52
N LEU A 281 -20.55 -14.71 -17.35
CA LEU A 281 -20.20 -16.02 -16.79
C LEU A 281 -21.47 -16.82 -16.44
N SER A 282 -22.47 -16.19 -15.81
CA SER A 282 -23.70 -16.83 -15.36
C SER A 282 -24.52 -17.45 -16.51
N ASN A 283 -24.41 -16.87 -17.70
CA ASN A 283 -25.13 -17.31 -18.88
C ASN A 283 -24.31 -18.24 -19.80
N SER A 284 -23.06 -18.53 -19.43
CA SER A 284 -22.12 -19.31 -20.25
C SER A 284 -21.92 -20.72 -19.69
N ALA A 285 -22.94 -21.58 -19.84
CA ALA A 285 -22.89 -22.97 -19.37
C ALA A 285 -21.77 -23.81 -20.01
N SER A 286 -21.32 -23.45 -21.20
CA SER A 286 -20.21 -24.09 -21.91
C SER A 286 -18.85 -23.92 -21.21
N LEU A 287 -18.73 -22.99 -20.28
CA LEU A 287 -17.51 -22.72 -19.51
C LEU A 287 -17.39 -23.60 -18.25
N LEU A 288 -18.43 -24.38 -17.92
CA LEU A 288 -18.38 -25.26 -16.74
C LEU A 288 -17.21 -26.25 -16.82
N GLY A 289 -16.47 -26.36 -15.73
CA GLY A 289 -15.30 -27.23 -15.63
C GLY A 289 -13.99 -26.61 -16.15
N GLN A 290 -14.04 -25.49 -16.84
CA GLN A 290 -12.85 -24.73 -17.20
C GLN A 290 -12.31 -23.97 -15.97
N SER A 291 -11.08 -23.48 -16.07
CA SER A 291 -10.45 -22.64 -15.03
C SER A 291 -10.27 -21.23 -15.54
N LEU A 292 -10.37 -20.27 -14.63
CA LEU A 292 -10.08 -18.87 -14.88
C LEU A 292 -8.89 -18.43 -14.03
N ARG A 293 -8.01 -17.66 -14.60
CA ARG A 293 -7.00 -16.92 -13.88
C ARG A 293 -7.61 -15.60 -13.42
N VAL A 294 -7.76 -15.44 -12.10
CA VAL A 294 -8.35 -14.22 -11.51
C VAL A 294 -7.28 -13.40 -10.83
N TYR A 295 -7.37 -12.08 -10.99
CA TYR A 295 -6.52 -11.08 -10.35
C TYR A 295 -7.38 -10.24 -9.42
N PHE A 296 -6.81 -9.87 -8.26
CA PHE A 296 -7.54 -9.12 -7.25
C PHE A 296 -6.61 -8.22 -6.43
N ASP A 297 -7.16 -7.11 -5.94
CA ASP A 297 -6.50 -6.28 -4.93
C ASP A 297 -6.78 -6.90 -3.55
N VAL A 298 -5.71 -7.26 -2.83
CA VAL A 298 -5.83 -7.85 -1.47
C VAL A 298 -6.51 -6.92 -0.48
N ARG A 299 -6.54 -5.61 -0.75
CA ARG A 299 -7.17 -4.58 0.09
C ARG A 299 -8.68 -4.46 -0.15
N ASP A 300 -9.13 -4.79 -1.38
CA ASP A 300 -10.55 -4.79 -1.74
C ASP A 300 -10.89 -5.94 -2.68
N ILE A 301 -11.41 -7.02 -2.12
CA ILE A 301 -11.74 -8.24 -2.84
C ILE A 301 -13.22 -8.35 -3.21
N ARG A 302 -13.94 -7.23 -3.33
CA ARG A 302 -15.34 -7.26 -3.81
C ARG A 302 -15.44 -7.67 -5.28
N ILE A 303 -14.39 -7.40 -6.04
CA ILE A 303 -14.31 -7.70 -7.47
C ILE A 303 -13.05 -8.51 -7.78
N LEU A 304 -13.15 -9.39 -8.78
CA LEU A 304 -12.03 -10.12 -9.37
C LEU A 304 -12.00 -9.80 -10.85
N LYS A 305 -10.83 -9.61 -11.42
CA LYS A 305 -10.65 -9.53 -12.87
C LYS A 305 -10.26 -10.89 -13.41
N ALA A 306 -11.02 -11.44 -14.34
CA ALA A 306 -10.92 -12.83 -14.78
C ALA A 306 -10.44 -12.93 -16.23
N PHE A 307 -9.52 -13.90 -16.46
CA PHE A 307 -8.95 -14.22 -17.76
C PHE A 307 -9.00 -15.73 -17.99
N PHE A 308 -9.12 -16.11 -19.23
CA PHE A 308 -8.92 -17.50 -19.66
C PHE A 308 -7.42 -17.85 -19.70
N ASP A 309 -7.10 -19.13 -19.83
CA ASP A 309 -5.71 -19.61 -19.88
C ASP A 309 -4.97 -19.13 -21.14
N ASP A 310 -5.67 -18.84 -22.22
CA ASP A 310 -5.14 -18.25 -23.45
C ASP A 310 -4.81 -16.75 -23.31
N GLY A 311 -5.13 -16.15 -22.16
CA GLY A 311 -4.91 -14.73 -21.87
C GLY A 311 -6.05 -13.82 -22.30
N SER A 312 -7.10 -14.32 -22.93
CA SER A 312 -8.29 -13.53 -23.26
C SER A 312 -9.05 -13.14 -21.99
N GLU A 313 -9.61 -11.93 -21.97
CA GLU A 313 -10.30 -11.38 -20.81
C GLU A 313 -11.77 -11.80 -20.80
N LEU A 314 -12.23 -12.43 -19.71
CA LEU A 314 -13.65 -12.67 -19.46
C LEU A 314 -14.33 -11.40 -18.89
N GLY A 315 -13.59 -10.59 -18.15
CA GLY A 315 -14.06 -9.37 -17.51
C GLY A 315 -14.11 -9.43 -15.99
N ILE A 316 -14.94 -8.57 -15.41
CA ILE A 316 -15.05 -8.41 -13.95
C ILE A 316 -16.08 -9.38 -13.39
N LEU A 317 -15.68 -10.09 -12.33
CA LEU A 317 -16.57 -10.91 -11.52
C LEU A 317 -16.82 -10.20 -10.18
N THR A 318 -18.07 -10.13 -9.76
CA THR A 318 -18.47 -9.49 -8.50
C THR A 318 -18.81 -10.52 -7.44
N ALA A 319 -18.43 -10.24 -6.21
CA ALA A 319 -18.79 -11.07 -5.06
C ALA A 319 -20.31 -11.15 -4.89
N ALA A 320 -20.83 -12.33 -4.53
CA ALA A 320 -22.24 -12.50 -4.21
C ALA A 320 -22.63 -11.65 -2.98
N ARG A 321 -23.88 -11.19 -2.96
CA ARG A 321 -24.45 -10.49 -1.79
C ARG A 321 -24.35 -11.35 -0.53
N PRO A 322 -24.09 -10.77 0.63
CA PRO A 322 -23.90 -9.33 0.91
C PRO A 322 -22.46 -8.83 0.78
N TRP A 323 -21.49 -9.66 0.38
CA TRP A 323 -20.07 -9.36 0.32
C TRP A 323 -19.66 -8.32 -0.74
N CYS A 324 -20.54 -7.96 -1.65
CA CYS A 324 -20.28 -6.94 -2.66
C CYS A 324 -20.50 -5.50 -2.15
N TYR A 325 -21.08 -5.29 -0.97
CA TYR A 325 -21.48 -3.97 -0.51
C TYR A 325 -20.31 -3.19 0.08
N THR A 326 -19.73 -3.66 1.16
CA THR A 326 -18.70 -2.93 1.89
C THR A 326 -17.30 -3.33 1.45
N PRO A 327 -16.40 -2.36 1.13
CA PRO A 327 -15.00 -2.64 0.84
C PRO A 327 -14.33 -3.39 1.98
N HIS A 328 -13.59 -4.44 1.64
CA HIS A 328 -12.89 -5.23 2.64
C HIS A 328 -11.73 -6.02 2.05
N SER A 329 -10.69 -6.21 2.85
CA SER A 329 -9.48 -6.92 2.45
C SER A 329 -9.67 -8.45 2.51
N LEU A 330 -8.79 -9.17 1.80
CA LEU A 330 -8.72 -10.62 1.86
C LEU A 330 -8.53 -11.12 3.31
N ARG A 331 -7.65 -10.47 4.06
CA ARG A 331 -7.38 -10.80 5.46
C ARG A 331 -8.63 -10.61 6.33
N MET A 332 -9.35 -9.50 6.14
CA MET A 332 -10.60 -9.23 6.86
C MET A 332 -11.65 -10.31 6.59
N ARG A 333 -11.86 -10.71 5.34
CA ARG A 333 -12.77 -11.79 4.98
C ARG A 333 -12.40 -13.12 5.63
N GLN A 334 -11.12 -13.48 5.59
CA GLN A 334 -10.63 -14.71 6.22
C GLN A 334 -10.90 -14.71 7.72
N GLU A 335 -10.69 -13.58 8.39
CA GLU A 335 -10.98 -13.43 9.83
C GLU A 335 -12.46 -13.51 10.13
N ILE A 336 -13.32 -12.84 9.38
CA ILE A 336 -14.79 -12.91 9.52
C ILE A 336 -15.27 -14.37 9.40
N LEU A 337 -14.82 -15.07 8.35
CA LEU A 337 -15.19 -16.46 8.13
C LEU A 337 -14.64 -17.40 9.21
N ARG A 338 -13.43 -17.10 9.73
CA ARG A 338 -12.84 -17.83 10.86
C ARG A 338 -13.68 -17.65 12.13
N LEU A 339 -14.04 -16.42 12.47
CA LEU A 339 -14.85 -16.10 13.65
C LEU A 339 -16.27 -16.70 13.55
N LYS A 340 -16.85 -16.69 12.34
CA LYS A 340 -18.15 -17.34 12.09
C LYS A 340 -18.08 -18.85 12.34
N ARG A 341 -17.04 -19.52 11.81
CA ARG A 341 -16.84 -20.97 12.04
C ARG A 341 -16.62 -21.33 13.50
N LEU A 342 -16.01 -20.44 14.28
CA LEU A 342 -15.79 -20.59 15.71
C LEU A 342 -17.04 -20.24 16.55
N GLY A 343 -18.16 -19.85 15.93
CA GLY A 343 -19.34 -19.41 16.61
C GLY A 343 -19.21 -18.10 17.40
N LYS A 344 -18.09 -17.38 17.18
CA LYS A 344 -17.81 -16.11 17.89
C LYS A 344 -18.44 -14.90 17.21
N LEU A 345 -18.72 -14.98 15.93
CA LEU A 345 -19.37 -13.94 15.15
C LEU A 345 -20.62 -14.51 14.49
N ASN A 346 -21.77 -13.95 14.83
CA ASN A 346 -23.05 -14.33 14.26
C ASN A 346 -23.62 -13.16 13.43
N TYR A 347 -24.03 -13.45 12.22
CA TYR A 347 -24.79 -12.56 11.36
C TYR A 347 -25.78 -13.40 10.54
N ARG A 348 -26.95 -12.83 10.24
CA ARG A 348 -28.02 -13.50 9.48
C ARG A 348 -27.69 -13.48 7.99
N GLU A 349 -28.37 -14.33 7.25
CA GLU A 349 -28.34 -14.30 5.80
C GLU A 349 -28.93 -12.96 5.32
N GLY A 350 -28.15 -12.20 4.57
CA GLY A 350 -28.51 -10.84 4.11
C GLY A 350 -27.87 -9.70 4.89
N ASP A 351 -27.43 -9.92 6.14
CA ASP A 351 -26.66 -8.90 6.88
C ASP A 351 -25.28 -8.72 6.26
N ASP A 352 -24.74 -7.49 6.33
CA ASP A 352 -23.37 -7.23 5.91
C ASP A 352 -22.38 -7.83 6.92
N PRO A 353 -21.55 -8.81 6.49
CA PRO A 353 -20.60 -9.47 7.39
C PRO A 353 -19.49 -8.55 7.87
N VAL A 354 -19.16 -7.50 7.10
CA VAL A 354 -18.14 -6.51 7.46
C VAL A 354 -18.65 -5.65 8.61
N GLU A 355 -19.87 -5.12 8.50
CA GLU A 355 -20.49 -4.36 9.58
C GLU A 355 -20.64 -5.21 10.86
N ALA A 356 -21.04 -6.48 10.72
CA ALA A 356 -21.16 -7.39 11.85
C ALA A 356 -19.83 -7.60 12.57
N TRP A 357 -18.75 -7.73 11.81
CA TRP A 357 -17.38 -7.86 12.34
C TRP A 357 -16.90 -6.59 13.02
N GLU A 358 -17.20 -5.44 12.47
CA GLU A 358 -16.84 -4.15 13.06
C GLU A 358 -17.56 -3.93 14.41
N LYS A 359 -18.85 -4.24 14.47
CA LYS A 359 -19.60 -4.27 15.74
C LYS A 359 -18.99 -5.22 16.77
N PHE A 360 -18.62 -6.43 16.34
CA PHE A 360 -17.97 -7.42 17.20
C PHE A 360 -16.64 -6.89 17.75
N LYS A 361 -15.79 -6.31 16.90
CA LYS A 361 -14.51 -5.72 17.34
C LYS A 361 -14.69 -4.62 18.37
N ARG A 362 -15.67 -3.73 18.15
CA ARG A 362 -15.95 -2.63 19.07
C ARG A 362 -16.31 -3.14 20.46
N ILE A 363 -17.24 -4.09 20.57
CA ILE A 363 -17.63 -4.70 21.84
C ILE A 363 -16.41 -5.30 22.55
N HIS A 364 -15.54 -5.99 21.83
CA HIS A 364 -14.33 -6.58 22.41
C HIS A 364 -13.31 -5.55 22.88
N VAL A 365 -13.15 -4.43 22.17
CA VAL A 365 -12.27 -3.33 22.59
C VAL A 365 -12.81 -2.67 23.85
N GLU A 366 -14.12 -2.42 23.93
CA GLU A 366 -14.76 -1.86 25.12
C GLU A 366 -14.64 -2.79 26.33
N LEU A 367 -14.90 -4.09 26.17
CA LEU A 367 -14.72 -5.08 27.21
C LEU A 367 -13.27 -5.14 27.72
N ARG A 368 -12.30 -5.11 26.84
CA ARG A 368 -10.87 -5.03 27.23
C ARG A 368 -10.57 -3.76 28.01
N ARG A 369 -11.06 -2.60 27.57
CA ARG A 369 -10.88 -1.32 28.28
C ARG A 369 -11.53 -1.37 29.68
N MET A 370 -12.73 -1.93 29.80
CA MET A 370 -13.40 -2.10 31.08
C MET A 370 -12.61 -3.05 32.01
N LEU A 371 -12.15 -4.17 31.52
CA LEU A 371 -11.31 -5.12 32.26
C LEU A 371 -10.00 -4.48 32.72
N THR A 372 -9.31 -3.74 31.88
CA THR A 372 -8.09 -3.02 32.24
C THR A 372 -8.36 -1.97 33.33
N ARG A 373 -9.46 -1.22 33.23
CA ARG A 373 -9.86 -0.26 34.29
C ARG A 373 -10.23 -0.93 35.60
N LEU A 374 -10.90 -2.09 35.54
CA LEU A 374 -11.24 -2.88 36.72
C LEU A 374 -9.99 -3.45 37.40
N LEU A 375 -9.08 -4.02 36.62
CA LEU A 375 -7.80 -4.51 37.13
C LEU A 375 -6.96 -3.39 37.74
N HIS A 376 -6.93 -2.23 37.09
CA HIS A 376 -6.24 -1.06 37.62
C HIS A 376 -6.86 -0.59 38.96
N ARG A 377 -8.21 -0.57 39.07
CA ARG A 377 -8.88 -0.26 40.33
C ARG A 377 -8.61 -1.27 41.45
N ILE A 378 -8.57 -2.56 41.12
CA ILE A 378 -8.25 -3.62 42.09
C ILE A 378 -6.80 -3.53 42.55
N LEU A 379 -5.88 -3.22 41.65
CA LEU A 379 -4.45 -3.10 41.98
C LEU A 379 -4.09 -1.79 42.68
N THR A 380 -4.87 -0.72 42.51
CA THR A 380 -4.62 0.59 43.12
C THR A 380 -5.39 0.84 44.41
N HIS A 381 -6.35 0.00 44.75
CA HIS A 381 -7.04 0.05 46.04
C HIS A 381 -6.75 -1.25 46.81
N PRO A 382 -5.77 -1.23 47.73
CA PRO A 382 -5.57 -2.38 48.62
C PRO A 382 -6.83 -2.57 49.43
N ILE A 383 -7.42 -3.77 49.40
CA ILE A 383 -8.50 -4.18 50.26
C ILE A 383 -7.98 -4.09 51.70
N ASN A 384 -8.42 -3.10 52.44
CA ASN A 384 -8.22 -3.08 53.91
C ASN A 384 -8.96 -4.27 54.51
N VAL A 385 -8.22 -5.38 54.62
CA VAL A 385 -8.65 -6.48 55.46
C VAL A 385 -8.54 -6.00 56.89
N ILE A 386 -9.66 -5.53 57.46
CA ILE A 386 -9.76 -5.29 58.90
C ILE A 386 -9.71 -6.67 59.57
N LEU A 387 -8.52 -7.08 59.96
CA LEU A 387 -8.36 -8.12 60.97
C LEU A 387 -8.85 -7.56 62.27
N ARG A 388 -10.14 -7.83 62.58
CA ARG A 388 -10.61 -7.68 63.97
C ARG A 388 -9.84 -8.72 64.83
N SER A 389 -8.86 -8.25 65.56
CA SER A 389 -8.31 -8.97 66.68
C SER A 389 -9.38 -9.10 67.77
N GLY A 390 -9.99 -10.24 67.83
CA GLY A 390 -10.85 -10.63 68.98
C GLY A 390 -9.93 -11.00 70.13
N SER A 391 -9.81 -10.13 71.09
CA SER A 391 -9.30 -10.43 72.40
C SER A 391 -10.35 -11.27 73.17
N ARG A 392 -10.01 -12.51 73.52
CA ARG A 392 -10.18 -13.08 74.88
C ARG A 392 -9.45 -14.41 74.99
#